data_212aa4d694aeed676a9b4506583b6aa5
#
_entry.id   212aa4d694aeed676a9b4506583b6aa5
#
_cell.length_a   1.000
_cell.length_b   1.000
_cell.length_c   1.000
_cell.angle_alpha   90.00
_cell.angle_beta   90.00
_cell.angle_gamma   90.00
#
_symmetry.space_group_name_H-M   'P 1'
#
loop_
_entity.id
_entity.type
_entity.pdbx_description
1 polymer ?
#
loop_
_entity_poly.entity_id
_entity_poly.type
_entity_poly.pdbx_seq_one_letter_code
_entity_poly.pdbx_strand_id
1 'polypeptide(L)'
;MNSIVTSRYISLTRLTFLGLICAAIAACSNAPTTSTQPPPSHAYAPFSHKLTELEKLVQWDVEGKLAVYTNDKNNSGLLTWRQRSGYFDLLINGPLGSGQLYIEGTPGLVMATSITDKLVADSVESLFKQTFDWEFPMEELRYWVRGIQHPDTAAKMTYNAEGEASTIEQSGWKVKYHSYSKVTGLPMPKKIEVVGADIRLVLVLKSWFNLFPFPRLNPNFIATPKAG
;
A
#
# COMPACT_ATOMS: atom_id res chain seq x y z
N MET A 1 74.00 44.16 12.89
CA MET A 1 73.73 43.21 14.00
C MET A 1 72.34 43.43 14.49
N ASN A 2 71.37 42.80 13.90
CA ASN A 2 69.97 42.63 14.41
C ASN A 2 69.13 41.92 13.35
N SER A 3 69.35 40.62 13.19
CA SER A 3 68.50 39.91 12.18
C SER A 3 68.29 38.43 12.48
N ILE A 4 68.45 37.97 13.70
CA ILE A 4 68.43 36.54 14.06
C ILE A 4 67.34 36.20 15.13
N VAL A 5 66.70 37.18 15.77
CA VAL A 5 65.82 36.93 16.95
C VAL A 5 64.35 36.76 16.56
N THR A 6 63.89 37.21 15.39
CA THR A 6 62.51 37.17 15.00
C THR A 6 62.02 35.85 14.32
N SER A 7 63.01 34.98 13.95
CA SER A 7 62.64 33.74 13.22
C SER A 7 62.25 32.54 14.12
N ARG A 8 62.50 32.59 15.41
CA ARG A 8 62.18 31.43 16.30
C ARG A 8 60.83 31.49 16.99
N TYR A 9 60.20 32.67 17.07
CA TYR A 9 58.87 32.78 17.69
C TYR A 9 57.68 32.41 16.76
N ILE A 10 57.88 32.48 15.46
CA ILE A 10 56.83 32.15 14.48
C ILE A 10 56.61 30.62 14.32
N SER A 11 57.66 29.84 14.65
CA SER A 11 57.62 28.38 14.53
C SER A 11 56.85 27.70 15.68
N LEU A 12 56.85 28.25 16.91
CA LEU A 12 56.17 27.65 18.05
C LEU A 12 54.68 27.93 18.07
N THR A 13 54.25 29.08 17.59
CA THR A 13 52.82 29.42 17.56
C THR A 13 52.05 28.67 16.46
N ARG A 14 52.73 28.23 15.37
CA ARG A 14 52.10 27.42 14.32
C ARG A 14 51.90 25.96 14.72
N LEU A 15 52.74 25.41 15.60
CA LEU A 15 52.59 24.03 16.07
C LEU A 15 51.45 23.87 17.10
N THR A 16 51.19 24.89 17.91
CA THR A 16 50.08 24.84 18.90
C THR A 16 48.73 25.07 18.29
N PHE A 17 48.63 25.82 17.15
CA PHE A 17 47.37 26.00 16.45
C PHE A 17 46.94 24.78 15.63
N LEU A 18 47.89 23.99 15.12
CA LEU A 18 47.59 22.76 14.37
C LEU A 18 47.11 21.62 15.28
N GLY A 19 47.57 21.60 16.56
CA GLY A 19 47.11 20.60 17.53
C GLY A 19 45.70 20.84 18.06
N LEU A 20 45.22 22.09 18.07
CA LEU A 20 43.90 22.43 18.59
C LEU A 20 42.77 22.20 17.55
N ILE A 21 43.10 22.20 16.26
CA ILE A 21 42.13 21.97 15.18
C ILE A 21 41.81 20.47 15.00
N CYS A 22 42.74 19.57 15.34
CA CYS A 22 42.47 18.12 15.26
C CYS A 22 41.57 17.56 16.38
N ALA A 23 41.41 18.29 17.50
CA ALA A 23 40.56 17.82 18.61
C ALA A 23 39.06 18.15 18.43
N ALA A 24 38.67 19.00 17.46
CA ALA A 24 37.29 19.44 17.25
C ALA A 24 36.48 18.58 16.24
N ILE A 25 37.10 17.58 15.61
CA ILE A 25 36.44 16.78 14.56
C ILE A 25 35.86 15.44 15.08
N ALA A 26 36.08 15.12 16.37
CA ALA A 26 35.64 13.84 16.94
C ALA A 26 34.22 13.85 17.59
N ALA A 27 33.46 14.93 17.46
CA ALA A 27 32.22 15.11 18.23
C ALA A 27 30.93 15.26 17.38
N CYS A 28 30.85 14.76 16.14
CA CYS A 28 29.60 14.72 15.40
C CYS A 28 29.52 13.49 14.50
N SER A 29 29.35 12.31 15.09
CA SER A 29 28.97 11.10 14.38
C SER A 29 27.87 10.35 15.13
N ASN A 30 26.85 11.07 15.62
CA ASN A 30 25.56 10.45 15.91
C ASN A 30 24.61 10.73 14.74
N ALA A 31 24.93 10.19 13.56
CA ALA A 31 23.93 9.94 12.57
C ALA A 31 22.97 8.87 13.15
N PRO A 32 21.63 9.07 13.12
CA PRO A 32 20.74 8.00 13.49
C PRO A 32 20.98 6.87 12.49
N THR A 33 21.65 5.82 12.95
CA THR A 33 21.71 4.55 12.23
C THR A 33 20.28 4.08 12.11
N THR A 34 19.70 4.28 10.95
CA THR A 34 18.48 3.56 10.54
C THR A 34 18.90 2.09 10.53
N SER A 35 18.67 1.41 11.64
CA SER A 35 18.95 -0.01 11.72
C SER A 35 18.03 -0.70 10.73
N THR A 36 18.62 -1.26 9.69
CA THR A 36 17.97 -2.21 8.77
C THR A 36 17.80 -3.57 9.47
N GLN A 37 17.91 -3.58 10.79
CA GLN A 37 17.74 -4.78 11.58
C GLN A 37 16.25 -5.06 11.68
N PRO A 38 15.80 -6.26 11.29
CA PRO A 38 14.42 -6.68 11.49
C PRO A 38 14.09 -6.52 12.99
N PRO A 39 12.89 -6.07 13.35
CA PRO A 39 12.48 -5.92 14.74
C PRO A 39 12.69 -7.24 15.49
N PRO A 40 12.97 -7.20 16.81
CA PRO A 40 13.28 -8.39 17.60
C PRO A 40 12.15 -9.42 17.50
N SER A 41 12.50 -10.69 17.42
CA SER A 41 11.62 -11.84 17.16
C SER A 41 10.36 -11.92 18.04
N HIS A 42 10.36 -11.26 19.19
CA HIS A 42 9.22 -11.22 20.11
C HIS A 42 8.05 -10.34 19.65
N ALA A 43 8.30 -9.36 18.78
CA ALA A 43 7.24 -8.54 18.16
C ALA A 43 6.53 -9.25 17.00
N TYR A 44 7.18 -10.26 16.40
CA TYR A 44 6.66 -10.99 15.25
C TYR A 44 5.60 -12.04 15.57
N ALA A 45 5.64 -12.68 16.74
CA ALA A 45 4.71 -13.76 17.06
C ALA A 45 3.22 -13.34 17.07
N PRO A 46 2.83 -12.21 17.68
CA PRO A 46 1.44 -11.74 17.63
C PRO A 46 1.03 -11.25 16.25
N PHE A 47 1.99 -10.72 15.46
CA PHE A 47 1.70 -10.21 14.12
C PHE A 47 1.65 -11.34 13.09
N SER A 48 2.48 -12.37 13.19
CA SER A 48 2.42 -13.52 12.28
C SER A 48 1.06 -14.22 12.29
N HIS A 49 0.42 -14.31 13.48
CA HIS A 49 -0.93 -14.84 13.57
C HIS A 49 -1.95 -13.93 12.85
N LYS A 50 -1.85 -12.61 13.02
CA LYS A 50 -2.73 -11.65 12.34
C LYS A 50 -2.52 -11.65 10.82
N LEU A 51 -1.28 -11.80 10.36
CA LEU A 51 -0.97 -11.94 8.95
C LEU A 51 -1.68 -13.15 8.35
N THR A 52 -1.57 -14.31 8.99
CA THR A 52 -2.28 -15.52 8.57
C THR A 52 -3.80 -15.34 8.53
N GLU A 53 -4.38 -14.62 9.49
CA GLU A 53 -5.82 -14.31 9.46
C GLU A 53 -6.20 -13.37 8.32
N LEU A 54 -5.38 -12.35 8.02
CA LEU A 54 -5.58 -11.46 6.88
C LEU A 54 -5.48 -12.21 5.54
N GLU A 55 -4.55 -13.15 5.42
CA GLU A 55 -4.39 -14.00 4.22
C GLU A 55 -5.61 -14.90 3.99
N LYS A 56 -6.21 -15.42 5.05
CA LYS A 56 -7.40 -16.26 4.98
C LYS A 56 -8.70 -15.51 4.63
N LEU A 57 -8.72 -14.18 4.71
CA LEU A 57 -9.93 -13.42 4.39
C LEU A 57 -10.25 -13.55 2.90
N VAL A 58 -11.28 -14.29 2.56
CA VAL A 58 -11.77 -14.47 1.20
C VAL A 58 -13.04 -13.66 0.91
N GLN A 59 -13.70 -13.17 1.96
CA GLN A 59 -14.86 -12.29 1.85
C GLN A 59 -14.67 -11.07 2.74
N TRP A 60 -14.92 -9.90 2.17
CA TRP A 60 -14.89 -8.63 2.88
C TRP A 60 -15.57 -7.54 2.07
N ASP A 61 -16.07 -6.55 2.74
CA ASP A 61 -16.63 -5.34 2.16
C ASP A 61 -15.88 -4.14 2.73
N VAL A 62 -15.63 -3.15 1.90
CA VAL A 62 -15.05 -1.88 2.34
C VAL A 62 -15.73 -0.70 1.66
N GLU A 63 -15.98 0.32 2.45
CA GLU A 63 -16.43 1.62 1.97
C GLU A 63 -15.40 2.69 2.26
N GLY A 64 -15.30 3.65 1.33
CA GLY A 64 -14.31 4.70 1.47
C GLY A 64 -14.34 5.72 0.36
N LYS A 65 -13.16 6.22 0.06
CA LYS A 65 -12.90 7.15 -1.06
C LYS A 65 -11.72 6.64 -1.87
N LEU A 66 -11.83 6.74 -3.18
CA LEU A 66 -10.76 6.53 -4.13
C LEU A 66 -10.46 7.87 -4.81
N ALA A 67 -9.19 8.22 -4.91
CA ALA A 67 -8.71 9.27 -5.80
C ALA A 67 -7.68 8.66 -6.76
N VAL A 68 -7.79 9.02 -8.03
CA VAL A 68 -6.94 8.56 -9.12
C VAL A 68 -6.28 9.78 -9.73
N TYR A 69 -4.96 9.78 -9.79
CA TYR A 69 -4.14 10.83 -10.37
C TYR A 69 -3.37 10.25 -11.54
N THR A 70 -3.56 10.82 -12.71
CA THR A 70 -2.79 10.53 -13.93
C THR A 70 -2.10 11.81 -14.40
N ASN A 71 -1.28 11.72 -15.45
CA ASN A 71 -0.60 12.91 -16.02
C ASN A 71 -1.59 13.99 -16.46
N ASP A 72 -2.78 13.60 -16.93
CA ASP A 72 -3.74 14.51 -17.56
C ASP A 72 -4.93 14.86 -16.66
N LYS A 73 -5.31 13.99 -15.73
CA LYS A 73 -6.57 14.12 -14.99
C LYS A 73 -6.46 13.64 -13.54
N ASN A 74 -7.23 14.30 -12.69
CA ASN A 74 -7.44 13.88 -11.31
C ASN A 74 -8.93 13.61 -11.12
N ASN A 75 -9.25 12.39 -10.72
CA ASN A 75 -10.62 11.96 -10.45
C ASN A 75 -10.73 11.43 -9.03
N SER A 76 -11.90 11.58 -8.43
CA SER A 76 -12.16 10.99 -7.13
C SER A 76 -13.63 10.63 -6.99
N GLY A 77 -13.91 9.66 -6.12
CA GLY A 77 -15.27 9.21 -5.87
C GLY A 77 -15.40 8.46 -4.55
N LEU A 78 -16.65 8.23 -4.17
CA LEU A 78 -16.98 7.30 -3.11
C LEU A 78 -16.83 5.89 -3.64
N LEU A 79 -16.13 5.04 -2.89
CA LEU A 79 -15.87 3.64 -3.23
C LEU A 79 -16.68 2.74 -2.30
N THR A 80 -17.39 1.79 -2.87
CA THR A 80 -17.85 0.58 -2.21
C THR A 80 -17.26 -0.61 -2.94
N TRP A 81 -16.54 -1.46 -2.24
CA TRP A 81 -15.94 -2.67 -2.80
C TRP A 81 -16.36 -3.88 -2.00
N ARG A 82 -16.93 -4.85 -2.68
CA ARG A 82 -17.32 -6.15 -2.12
C ARG A 82 -16.50 -7.25 -2.76
N GLN A 83 -15.84 -8.06 -1.94
CA GLN A 83 -15.05 -9.21 -2.37
C GLN A 83 -15.70 -10.50 -1.86
N ARG A 84 -15.82 -11.51 -2.72
CA ARG A 84 -16.42 -12.82 -2.42
C ARG A 84 -15.62 -13.92 -3.10
N SER A 85 -14.53 -14.36 -2.49
CA SER A 85 -13.61 -15.30 -3.15
C SER A 85 -13.20 -14.84 -4.56
N GLY A 86 -13.61 -15.57 -5.60
CA GLY A 86 -13.36 -15.24 -6.99
C GLY A 86 -14.26 -14.15 -7.59
N TYR A 87 -15.37 -13.75 -6.91
CA TYR A 87 -16.24 -12.67 -7.39
C TYR A 87 -15.93 -11.37 -6.66
N PHE A 88 -16.02 -10.28 -7.38
CA PHE A 88 -15.94 -8.94 -6.79
C PHE A 88 -16.93 -7.99 -7.47
N ASP A 89 -17.30 -6.94 -6.75
CA ASP A 89 -17.92 -5.76 -7.33
C ASP A 89 -17.38 -4.46 -6.69
N LEU A 90 -17.22 -3.45 -7.52
CA LEU A 90 -16.83 -2.11 -7.15
C LEU A 90 -17.86 -1.12 -7.65
N LEU A 91 -18.32 -0.27 -6.77
CA LEU A 91 -19.15 0.87 -7.10
C LEU A 91 -18.38 2.15 -6.80
N ILE A 92 -18.17 2.97 -7.82
CA ILE A 92 -17.50 4.27 -7.69
C ILE A 92 -18.50 5.35 -8.08
N ASN A 93 -18.86 6.20 -7.11
CA ASN A 93 -19.74 7.33 -7.34
C ASN A 93 -18.91 8.63 -7.36
N GLY A 94 -18.95 9.34 -8.45
CA GLY A 94 -18.29 10.64 -8.60
C GLY A 94 -18.86 11.70 -7.66
N PRO A 95 -18.14 12.81 -7.44
CA PRO A 95 -18.57 13.88 -6.56
C PRO A 95 -19.86 14.52 -7.10
N LEU A 96 -20.78 14.85 -6.17
CA LEU A 96 -22.08 15.51 -6.48
C LEU A 96 -22.92 14.79 -7.56
N GLY A 97 -22.76 13.47 -7.68
CA GLY A 97 -23.50 12.70 -8.69
C GLY A 97 -22.98 12.85 -10.13
N SER A 98 -21.75 13.31 -10.31
CA SER A 98 -21.12 13.54 -11.63
C SER A 98 -20.91 12.27 -12.46
N GLY A 99 -21.27 11.10 -11.94
CA GLY A 99 -21.20 9.82 -12.63
C GLY A 99 -21.12 8.65 -11.67
N GLN A 100 -21.47 7.50 -12.20
CA GLN A 100 -21.36 6.22 -11.50
C GLN A 100 -20.63 5.24 -12.40
N LEU A 101 -19.69 4.51 -11.83
CA LEU A 101 -19.03 3.38 -12.47
C LEU A 101 -19.21 2.16 -11.58
N TYR A 102 -19.85 1.14 -12.13
CA TYR A 102 -20.02 -0.17 -11.49
C TYR A 102 -19.19 -1.20 -12.26
N ILE A 103 -18.29 -1.89 -11.56
CA ILE A 103 -17.45 -2.93 -12.13
C ILE A 103 -17.71 -4.20 -11.33
N GLU A 104 -18.04 -5.28 -12.01
CA GLU A 104 -18.20 -6.58 -11.39
C GLU A 104 -17.52 -7.66 -12.22
N GLY A 105 -17.08 -8.73 -11.56
CA GLY A 105 -16.45 -9.80 -12.31
C GLY A 105 -16.02 -10.99 -11.50
N THR A 106 -15.59 -11.98 -12.27
CA THR A 106 -14.90 -13.20 -11.87
C THR A 106 -13.63 -13.33 -12.70
N PRO A 107 -12.67 -14.21 -12.36
CA PRO A 107 -11.55 -14.50 -13.23
C PRO A 107 -12.01 -14.85 -14.65
N GLY A 108 -11.51 -14.14 -15.65
CA GLY A 108 -11.84 -14.35 -17.07
C GLY A 108 -13.07 -13.64 -17.58
N LEU A 109 -13.85 -12.96 -16.75
CA LEU A 109 -15.02 -12.18 -17.19
C LEU A 109 -15.28 -11.00 -16.26
N VAL A 110 -15.11 -9.80 -16.78
CA VAL A 110 -15.36 -8.53 -16.08
C VAL A 110 -16.30 -7.67 -16.89
N MET A 111 -17.21 -7.03 -16.21
CA MET A 111 -18.16 -6.09 -16.80
C MET A 111 -18.07 -4.75 -16.06
N ALA A 112 -17.98 -3.67 -16.84
CA ALA A 112 -18.11 -2.32 -16.33
C ALA A 112 -19.37 -1.67 -16.92
N THR A 113 -20.12 -1.03 -16.05
CA THR A 113 -21.36 -0.31 -16.41
C THR A 113 -21.25 1.12 -15.91
N SER A 114 -21.37 2.07 -16.82
CA SER A 114 -21.51 3.49 -16.52
C SER A 114 -22.95 3.95 -16.83
N ILE A 115 -23.22 5.24 -16.73
CA ILE A 115 -24.54 5.81 -17.10
C ILE A 115 -24.82 5.62 -18.59
N THR A 116 -23.79 5.67 -19.44
CA THR A 116 -23.92 5.67 -20.90
C THR A 116 -23.46 4.38 -21.56
N ASP A 117 -22.55 3.64 -20.92
CA ASP A 117 -21.81 2.57 -21.56
C ASP A 117 -21.78 1.29 -20.73
N LYS A 118 -21.71 0.17 -21.43
CA LYS A 118 -21.45 -1.14 -20.87
C LYS A 118 -20.29 -1.78 -21.62
N LEU A 119 -19.24 -2.16 -20.90
CA LEU A 119 -18.03 -2.76 -21.43
C LEU A 119 -17.82 -4.13 -20.81
N VAL A 120 -17.28 -5.06 -21.59
CA VAL A 120 -16.93 -6.42 -21.14
C VAL A 120 -15.49 -6.69 -21.52
N ALA A 121 -14.73 -7.27 -20.60
CA ALA A 121 -13.33 -7.66 -20.78
C ALA A 121 -13.06 -8.97 -20.05
N ASP A 122 -11.88 -9.54 -20.28
CA ASP A 122 -11.37 -10.74 -19.58
C ASP A 122 -10.83 -10.42 -18.18
N SER A 123 -10.40 -9.17 -17.97
CA SER A 123 -9.87 -8.69 -16.69
C SER A 123 -10.12 -7.20 -16.48
N VAL A 124 -9.98 -6.71 -15.25
CA VAL A 124 -10.04 -5.27 -14.93
C VAL A 124 -8.87 -4.54 -15.59
N GLU A 125 -7.69 -5.15 -15.59
CA GLU A 125 -6.49 -4.63 -16.23
C GLU A 125 -6.73 -4.37 -17.73
N SER A 126 -7.25 -5.38 -18.45
CA SER A 126 -7.62 -5.25 -19.86
C SER A 126 -8.65 -4.16 -20.08
N LEU A 127 -9.68 -4.09 -19.24
CA LEU A 127 -10.73 -3.09 -19.34
C LEU A 127 -10.18 -1.67 -19.18
N PHE A 128 -9.35 -1.43 -18.17
CA PHE A 128 -8.75 -0.12 -17.94
C PHE A 128 -7.72 0.24 -19.01
N LYS A 129 -6.93 -0.73 -19.48
CA LYS A 129 -5.97 -0.53 -20.57
C LYS A 129 -6.67 -0.13 -21.87
N GLN A 130 -7.76 -0.79 -22.22
CA GLN A 130 -8.54 -0.48 -23.44
C GLN A 130 -9.29 0.85 -23.35
N THR A 131 -9.78 1.22 -22.17
CA THR A 131 -10.65 2.38 -21.99
C THR A 131 -9.88 3.66 -21.71
N PHE A 132 -8.79 3.57 -20.95
CA PHE A 132 -8.07 4.72 -20.41
C PHE A 132 -6.58 4.75 -20.76
N ASP A 133 -6.06 3.69 -21.40
CA ASP A 133 -4.65 3.49 -21.73
C ASP A 133 -3.70 3.51 -20.50
N TRP A 134 -4.18 3.11 -19.34
CA TRP A 134 -3.36 2.94 -18.15
C TRP A 134 -3.66 1.62 -17.44
N GLU A 135 -2.70 1.16 -16.65
CA GLU A 135 -2.80 -0.10 -15.92
C GLU A 135 -3.51 0.10 -14.57
N PHE A 136 -4.34 -0.85 -14.19
CA PHE A 136 -4.99 -0.88 -12.89
C PHE A 136 -4.71 -2.23 -12.24
N PRO A 137 -3.98 -2.29 -11.12
CA PRO A 137 -3.46 -3.54 -10.56
C PRO A 137 -4.51 -4.22 -9.67
N MET A 138 -5.63 -4.65 -10.22
CA MET A 138 -6.76 -5.18 -9.45
C MET A 138 -6.40 -6.46 -8.70
N GLU A 139 -5.67 -7.36 -9.35
CA GLU A 139 -5.27 -8.63 -8.75
C GLU A 139 -4.38 -8.43 -7.52
N GLU A 140 -3.41 -7.52 -7.57
CA GLU A 140 -2.56 -7.18 -6.44
C GLU A 140 -3.30 -6.30 -5.43
N LEU A 141 -4.13 -5.36 -5.91
CA LEU A 141 -4.80 -4.38 -5.06
C LEU A 141 -5.74 -5.05 -4.04
N ARG A 142 -6.38 -6.19 -4.40
CA ARG A 142 -7.21 -6.95 -3.46
C ARG A 142 -6.44 -7.50 -2.25
N TYR A 143 -5.12 -7.68 -2.37
CA TYR A 143 -4.23 -8.04 -1.27
C TYR A 143 -3.73 -6.79 -0.55
N TRP A 144 -3.25 -5.80 -1.31
CA TRP A 144 -2.68 -4.59 -0.73
C TRP A 144 -3.67 -3.79 0.13
N VAL A 145 -4.96 -3.76 -0.23
CA VAL A 145 -5.98 -3.11 0.61
C VAL A 145 -6.12 -3.76 2.00
N ARG A 146 -5.69 -5.02 2.16
CA ARG A 146 -5.64 -5.73 3.44
C ARG A 146 -4.28 -5.63 4.15
N GLY A 147 -3.30 -4.94 3.56
CA GLY A 147 -1.96 -4.78 4.13
C GLY A 147 -1.05 -5.99 3.92
N ILE A 148 -1.32 -6.84 2.94
CA ILE A 148 -0.56 -8.06 2.61
C ILE A 148 -0.11 -8.05 1.15
N GLN A 149 0.95 -8.78 0.84
CA GLN A 149 1.44 -8.98 -0.53
C GLN A 149 0.58 -9.97 -1.31
N HIS A 150 0.58 -9.85 -2.63
CA HIS A 150 0.08 -10.91 -3.51
C HIS A 150 0.97 -12.15 -3.38
N PRO A 151 0.41 -13.37 -3.21
CA PRO A 151 1.21 -14.56 -2.90
C PRO A 151 2.12 -15.03 -4.04
N ASP A 152 1.71 -14.86 -5.30
CA ASP A 152 2.36 -15.46 -6.45
C ASP A 152 3.51 -14.62 -7.03
N THR A 153 3.75 -13.42 -6.50
CA THR A 153 4.82 -12.53 -6.95
C THR A 153 5.68 -12.06 -5.78
N ALA A 154 7.00 -11.98 -6.02
CA ALA A 154 7.93 -11.51 -5.01
C ALA A 154 7.66 -10.04 -4.64
N ALA A 155 7.72 -9.73 -3.35
CA ALA A 155 7.55 -8.39 -2.83
C ALA A 155 8.68 -8.00 -1.88
N LYS A 156 9.03 -6.71 -1.89
CA LYS A 156 9.87 -6.11 -0.86
C LYS A 156 8.98 -5.35 0.10
N MET A 157 8.98 -5.76 1.37
CA MET A 157 8.14 -5.18 2.41
C MET A 157 8.97 -4.50 3.50
N THR A 158 8.44 -3.41 4.01
CA THR A 158 8.91 -2.81 5.27
C THR A 158 7.74 -2.72 6.24
N TYR A 159 8.04 -2.68 7.54
CA TYR A 159 7.04 -2.74 8.60
C TYR A 159 7.20 -1.56 9.56
N ASN A 160 6.11 -1.16 10.21
CA ASN A 160 6.12 -0.20 11.30
C ASN A 160 6.44 -0.92 12.64
N ALA A 161 6.43 -0.17 13.75
CA ALA A 161 6.75 -0.69 15.06
C ALA A 161 5.73 -1.73 15.57
N GLU A 162 4.49 -1.67 15.08
CA GLU A 162 3.40 -2.60 15.38
C GLU A 162 3.47 -3.88 14.55
N GLY A 163 4.43 -3.97 13.60
CA GLY A 163 4.60 -5.07 12.66
C GLY A 163 3.70 -4.99 11.43
N GLU A 164 2.88 -3.95 11.28
CA GLU A 164 2.03 -3.74 10.11
C GLU A 164 2.85 -3.26 8.92
N ALA A 165 2.45 -3.59 7.69
CA ALA A 165 3.16 -3.13 6.51
C ALA A 165 3.23 -1.59 6.46
N SER A 166 4.40 -1.02 6.26
CA SER A 166 4.56 0.42 5.99
C SER A 166 4.77 0.69 4.50
N THR A 167 5.45 -0.22 3.80
CA THR A 167 5.53 -0.21 2.34
C THR A 167 5.51 -1.62 1.76
N ILE A 168 4.97 -1.76 0.55
CA ILE A 168 5.11 -2.94 -0.31
C ILE A 168 5.58 -2.46 -1.68
N GLU A 169 6.66 -3.05 -2.20
CA GLU A 169 7.09 -2.90 -3.58
C GLU A 169 6.90 -4.24 -4.28
N GLN A 170 5.98 -4.32 -5.25
CA GLN A 170 5.57 -5.56 -5.90
C GLN A 170 5.06 -5.28 -7.31
N SER A 171 5.39 -6.13 -8.28
CA SER A 171 4.91 -6.04 -9.67
C SER A 171 5.11 -4.66 -10.32
N GLY A 172 6.19 -3.95 -9.98
CA GLY A 172 6.46 -2.58 -10.48
C GLY A 172 5.70 -1.47 -9.77
N TRP A 173 4.89 -1.81 -8.77
CA TRP A 173 4.12 -0.86 -7.97
C TRP A 173 4.75 -0.63 -6.61
N LYS A 174 4.52 0.57 -6.08
CA LYS A 174 4.89 0.93 -4.70
C LYS A 174 3.64 1.31 -3.92
N VAL A 175 3.38 0.56 -2.85
CA VAL A 175 2.28 0.81 -1.92
C VAL A 175 2.84 1.41 -0.64
N LYS A 176 2.26 2.51 -0.18
CA LYS A 176 2.58 3.15 1.10
C LYS A 176 1.36 3.15 2.00
N TYR A 177 1.52 2.67 3.21
CA TYR A 177 0.49 2.64 4.24
C TYR A 177 0.70 3.82 5.18
N HIS A 178 -0.32 4.69 5.29
CA HIS A 178 -0.25 5.89 6.12
C HIS A 178 -0.86 5.68 7.50
N SER A 179 -1.87 4.82 7.59
CA SER A 179 -2.55 4.52 8.86
C SER A 179 -3.35 3.24 8.78
N TYR A 180 -3.58 2.65 9.94
CA TYR A 180 -4.36 1.45 10.18
C TYR A 180 -5.51 1.71 11.15
N SER A 181 -6.48 0.82 11.16
CA SER A 181 -7.55 0.74 12.17
C SER A 181 -7.73 -0.71 12.60
N LYS A 182 -8.16 -0.93 13.83
CA LYS A 182 -8.49 -2.28 14.30
C LYS A 182 -9.95 -2.58 13.97
N VAL A 183 -10.16 -3.63 13.20
CA VAL A 183 -11.49 -4.14 12.83
C VAL A 183 -11.56 -5.60 13.23
N THR A 184 -12.45 -5.97 14.14
CA THR A 184 -12.54 -7.33 14.70
C THR A 184 -11.20 -7.91 15.19
N GLY A 185 -10.30 -7.03 15.68
CA GLY A 185 -8.96 -7.40 16.16
C GLY A 185 -7.87 -7.44 15.08
N LEU A 186 -8.24 -7.34 13.79
CA LEU A 186 -7.30 -7.30 12.67
C LEU A 186 -6.86 -5.86 12.36
N PRO A 187 -5.58 -5.64 11.99
CA PRO A 187 -5.08 -4.35 11.55
C PRO A 187 -5.47 -4.14 10.08
N MET A 188 -6.55 -3.42 9.84
CA MET A 188 -6.99 -3.09 8.49
C MET A 188 -6.46 -1.73 8.07
N PRO A 189 -5.84 -1.61 6.88
CA PRO A 189 -5.40 -0.31 6.36
C PRO A 189 -6.56 0.70 6.32
N LYS A 190 -6.27 1.93 6.73
CA LYS A 190 -7.22 3.06 6.71
C LYS A 190 -6.91 4.04 5.59
N LYS A 191 -5.62 4.27 5.30
CA LYS A 191 -5.20 5.10 4.18
C LYS A 191 -3.98 4.49 3.52
N ILE A 192 -4.10 4.23 2.23
CA ILE A 192 -3.03 3.71 1.38
C ILE A 192 -2.83 4.59 0.16
N GLU A 193 -1.60 4.61 -0.33
CA GLU A 193 -1.20 5.24 -1.58
C GLU A 193 -0.49 4.19 -2.43
N VAL A 194 -0.93 4.03 -3.67
CA VAL A 194 -0.40 3.06 -4.64
C VAL A 194 0.12 3.82 -5.83
N VAL A 195 1.39 3.65 -6.15
CA VAL A 195 2.08 4.41 -7.20
C VAL A 195 2.62 3.44 -8.25
N GLY A 196 2.20 3.59 -9.49
CA GLY A 196 2.77 2.96 -10.68
C GLY A 196 3.53 3.96 -11.54
N ALA A 197 3.82 3.59 -12.80
CA ALA A 197 4.57 4.46 -13.72
C ALA A 197 3.82 5.76 -14.02
N ASP A 198 2.53 5.67 -14.41
CA ASP A 198 1.74 6.78 -14.94
C ASP A 198 0.51 7.11 -14.08
N ILE A 199 0.34 6.41 -12.97
CA ILE A 199 -0.84 6.51 -12.13
C ILE A 199 -0.50 6.44 -10.65
N ARG A 200 -1.20 7.25 -9.87
CA ARG A 200 -1.20 7.22 -8.41
C ARG A 200 -2.62 7.10 -7.89
N LEU A 201 -2.86 6.09 -7.09
CA LEU A 201 -4.13 5.85 -6.41
C LEU A 201 -4.00 6.23 -4.94
N VAL A 202 -4.99 6.90 -4.39
CA VAL A 202 -5.11 7.14 -2.94
C VAL A 202 -6.45 6.60 -2.49
N LEU A 203 -6.41 5.61 -1.59
CA LEU A 203 -7.60 5.01 -0.99
C LEU A 203 -7.68 5.42 0.48
N VAL A 204 -8.83 5.93 0.86
CA VAL A 204 -9.21 6.17 2.28
C VAL A 204 -10.32 5.19 2.61
N LEU A 205 -9.97 4.11 3.30
CA LEU A 205 -10.85 2.99 3.64
C LEU A 205 -11.46 3.28 5.01
N LYS A 206 -12.76 3.59 5.03
CA LYS A 206 -13.42 4.13 6.24
C LYS A 206 -14.07 3.05 7.08
N SER A 207 -14.74 2.12 6.41
CA SER A 207 -15.57 1.12 7.07
C SER A 207 -15.34 -0.24 6.43
N TRP A 208 -15.08 -1.24 7.28
CA TRP A 208 -14.90 -2.62 6.89
C TRP A 208 -15.98 -3.47 7.51
N PHE A 209 -16.58 -4.39 6.73
CA PHE A 209 -17.59 -5.32 7.20
C PHE A 209 -17.47 -6.66 6.49
N ASN A 210 -18.25 -7.65 6.96
CA ASN A 210 -18.32 -8.96 6.33
C ASN A 210 -16.96 -9.64 6.15
N LEU A 211 -16.05 -9.51 7.16
CA LEU A 211 -14.74 -10.14 7.13
C LEU A 211 -14.86 -11.62 7.50
N PHE A 212 -14.78 -12.50 6.49
CA PHE A 212 -14.90 -13.94 6.70
C PHE A 212 -13.72 -14.69 6.08
N PRO A 213 -13.11 -15.62 6.82
CA PRO A 213 -12.03 -16.46 6.32
C PRO A 213 -12.50 -17.59 5.39
N PHE A 214 -13.82 -17.84 5.34
CA PHE A 214 -14.41 -18.84 4.46
C PHE A 214 -15.63 -18.26 3.74
N PRO A 215 -15.92 -18.73 2.49
CA PRO A 215 -17.17 -18.37 1.83
C PRO A 215 -18.33 -18.76 2.74
N ARG A 216 -19.19 -17.79 3.10
CA ARG A 216 -20.50 -18.16 3.64
C ARG A 216 -21.28 -18.84 2.53
N LEU A 217 -21.51 -20.12 2.68
CA LEU A 217 -22.50 -20.79 1.87
C LEU A 217 -23.84 -20.08 2.13
N ASN A 218 -24.42 -19.50 1.08
CA ASN A 218 -25.78 -18.97 1.18
C ASN A 218 -26.68 -20.15 1.52
N PRO A 219 -27.32 -20.22 2.71
CA PRO A 219 -28.16 -21.35 3.09
C PRO A 219 -29.35 -21.53 2.12
N ASN A 220 -29.66 -20.53 1.29
CA ASN A 220 -30.69 -20.59 0.27
C ASN A 220 -30.18 -21.13 -1.08
N PHE A 221 -28.90 -21.47 -1.21
CA PHE A 221 -28.30 -22.08 -2.40
C PHE A 221 -28.21 -23.61 -2.27
N ILE A 222 -29.11 -24.23 -1.54
CA ILE A 222 -29.34 -25.67 -1.70
C ILE A 222 -30.17 -25.78 -2.99
N ALA A 223 -29.47 -26.04 -4.10
CA ALA A 223 -30.14 -26.48 -5.31
C ALA A 223 -30.93 -27.75 -4.96
N THR A 224 -32.22 -27.63 -4.80
CA THR A 224 -33.11 -28.81 -4.78
C THR A 224 -32.85 -29.51 -6.09
N PRO A 225 -32.43 -30.79 -6.11
CA PRO A 225 -32.40 -31.56 -7.34
C PRO A 225 -33.84 -31.57 -7.87
N LYS A 226 -34.04 -31.04 -9.05
CA LYS A 226 -35.28 -31.26 -9.78
C LYS A 226 -35.39 -32.77 -9.98
N ALA A 227 -36.26 -33.43 -9.20
CA ALA A 227 -36.68 -34.78 -9.49
C ALA A 227 -37.31 -34.75 -10.87
N GLY A 228 -36.70 -35.45 -11.82
CA GLY A 228 -37.24 -35.73 -13.15
C GLY A 228 -38.27 -36.84 -13.10
#